data_ad8fd81fe5236778ea2437616e796fbf
#
_entry.id   ad8fd81fe5236778ea2437616e796fbf
#
_cell.length_a   1.000
_cell.length_b   1.000
_cell.length_c   1.000
_cell.angle_alpha   90.00
_cell.angle_beta   90.00
_cell.angle_gamma   90.00
#
_symmetry.space_group_name_H-M   'P 1'
#
loop_
_entity.id
_entity.type
_entity.pdbx_description
1 polymer ?
#
loop_
_entity_poly.entity_id
_entity_poly.type
_entity_poly.pdbx_seq_one_letter_code
_entity_poly.pdbx_strand_id
1 'polypeptide(L)'
;MDSQIRYIAIVSEQPDTLARFYSTYFAMRELGRSDAGDVALTDGFYNISLLKPRDGAAELGISHLGITIDNIGQIEARLRDFAPKTDIREEEGGLFHGDYSVTDPYGQVVTLSTHQFHAPKVERTFPCIRHVAVCVPNNDEVLDFYVNVFGFRESTTSKKIRAQNRVVRWAADGETAVAILPDRERRDMNERESPRDGLNHFGWLVTDIEHFLNSLPEGCISQRPSSRPMAEYRGFDPDRNPFDVSQDKGYEIDVDRWVHG
;
A
#
# COMPACT_ATOMS: atom_id res chain seq x y z
N MET A 1 -11.05 15.33 0.46
CA MET A 1 -10.76 14.28 -0.54
C MET A 1 -11.67 13.11 -0.19
N ASP A 2 -12.42 12.64 -1.18
CA ASP A 2 -13.55 11.72 -0.93
C ASP A 2 -13.10 10.25 -0.78
N SER A 3 -11.79 9.99 -0.94
CA SER A 3 -11.21 8.64 -0.87
C SER A 3 -9.84 8.67 -0.20
N GLN A 4 -9.53 7.66 0.63
CA GLN A 4 -8.25 7.53 1.33
C GLN A 4 -7.76 6.08 1.33
N ILE A 5 -6.47 5.87 1.08
CA ILE A 5 -5.83 4.56 1.19
C ILE A 5 -5.67 4.24 2.68
N ARG A 6 -6.28 3.15 3.14
CA ARG A 6 -6.38 2.87 4.56
C ARG A 6 -5.79 1.53 5.00
N TYR A 7 -5.64 0.57 4.10
CA TYR A 7 -5.00 -0.69 4.46
C TYR A 7 -4.39 -1.42 3.28
N ILE A 8 -3.54 -2.39 3.60
CA ILE A 8 -3.16 -3.49 2.73
C ILE A 8 -3.56 -4.80 3.38
N ALA A 9 -3.84 -5.81 2.55
CA ALA A 9 -4.06 -7.16 3.00
C ALA A 9 -2.87 -8.06 2.60
N ILE A 10 -2.46 -8.90 3.52
CA ILE A 10 -1.40 -9.91 3.33
C ILE A 10 -2.01 -11.27 3.66
N VAL A 11 -1.97 -12.20 2.70
CA VAL A 11 -2.39 -13.58 2.92
C VAL A 11 -1.19 -14.37 3.43
N SER A 12 -1.36 -15.03 4.57
CA SER A 12 -0.29 -15.72 5.29
C SER A 12 -0.79 -17.02 5.92
N GLU A 13 0.01 -18.08 5.83
CA GLU A 13 -0.22 -19.29 6.62
C GLU A 13 -0.05 -19.07 8.13
N GLN A 14 0.68 -17.99 8.51
CA GLN A 14 1.04 -17.68 9.87
C GLN A 14 0.76 -16.21 10.26
N PRO A 15 -0.50 -15.74 10.22
CA PRO A 15 -0.85 -14.35 10.55
C PRO A 15 -0.34 -13.90 11.92
N ASP A 16 -0.33 -14.80 12.91
CA ASP A 16 0.20 -14.52 14.26
C ASP A 16 1.70 -14.20 14.28
N THR A 17 2.47 -14.84 13.41
CA THR A 17 3.91 -14.59 13.30
C THR A 17 4.16 -13.20 12.70
N LEU A 18 3.41 -12.84 11.65
CA LEU A 18 3.45 -11.50 11.06
C LEU A 18 2.93 -10.44 12.04
N ALA A 19 1.84 -10.72 12.77
CA ALA A 19 1.30 -9.81 13.76
C ALA A 19 2.34 -9.48 14.86
N ARG A 20 3.01 -10.50 15.39
CA ARG A 20 4.11 -10.29 16.34
C ARG A 20 5.26 -9.46 15.76
N PHE A 21 5.65 -9.75 14.51
CA PHE A 21 6.71 -9.00 13.82
C PHE A 21 6.37 -7.52 13.71
N TYR A 22 5.21 -7.19 13.13
CA TYR A 22 4.80 -5.79 12.95
C TYR A 22 4.52 -5.08 14.29
N SER A 23 3.98 -5.77 15.28
CA SER A 23 3.76 -5.17 16.60
C SER A 23 5.07 -4.92 17.35
N THR A 24 6.05 -5.82 17.22
CA THR A 24 7.33 -5.71 17.94
C THR A 24 8.23 -4.64 17.32
N TYR A 25 8.35 -4.62 16.00
CA TYR A 25 9.36 -3.80 15.30
C TYR A 25 8.79 -2.52 14.69
N PHE A 26 7.49 -2.48 14.40
CA PHE A 26 6.84 -1.34 13.76
C PHE A 26 5.79 -0.66 14.63
N ALA A 27 5.75 -1.02 15.92
CA ALA A 27 4.82 -0.47 16.90
C ALA A 27 3.33 -0.53 16.49
N MET A 28 2.97 -1.45 15.57
CA MET A 28 1.57 -1.61 15.18
C MET A 28 0.75 -2.22 16.33
N ARG A 29 -0.45 -1.72 16.47
CA ARG A 29 -1.40 -2.19 17.50
C ARG A 29 -2.43 -3.11 16.88
N GLU A 30 -2.76 -4.18 17.57
CA GLU A 30 -3.84 -5.07 17.16
C GLU A 30 -5.21 -4.38 17.32
N LEU A 31 -6.01 -4.40 16.26
CA LEU A 31 -7.40 -3.91 16.24
C LEU A 31 -8.39 -5.03 16.54
N GLY A 32 -8.10 -6.25 16.12
CA GLY A 32 -8.96 -7.39 16.36
C GLY A 32 -8.54 -8.62 15.59
N ARG A 33 -9.27 -9.72 15.88
CA ARG A 33 -9.08 -11.05 15.30
C ARG A 33 -10.40 -11.62 14.84
N SER A 34 -10.37 -12.44 13.80
CA SER A 34 -11.50 -13.28 13.42
C SER A 34 -11.38 -14.68 14.03
N ASP A 35 -12.49 -15.38 14.13
CA ASP A 35 -12.52 -16.80 14.52
C ASP A 35 -11.76 -17.69 13.52
N ALA A 36 -11.61 -17.23 12.29
CA ALA A 36 -10.84 -17.90 11.24
C ALA A 36 -9.32 -17.69 11.36
N GLY A 37 -8.86 -16.84 12.28
CA GLY A 37 -7.46 -16.59 12.56
C GLY A 37 -6.85 -15.42 11.77
N ASP A 38 -7.68 -14.55 11.17
CA ASP A 38 -7.20 -13.29 10.62
C ASP A 38 -6.85 -12.31 11.74
N VAL A 39 -5.91 -11.40 11.49
CA VAL A 39 -5.47 -10.37 12.43
C VAL A 39 -5.42 -9.02 11.74
N ALA A 40 -6.04 -7.99 12.32
CA ALA A 40 -5.93 -6.61 11.85
C ALA A 40 -5.04 -5.81 12.79
N LEU A 41 -4.08 -5.10 12.19
CA LEU A 41 -3.13 -4.22 12.87
C LEU A 41 -3.28 -2.78 12.36
N THR A 42 -2.85 -1.80 13.16
CA THR A 42 -2.88 -0.38 12.79
C THR A 42 -1.66 0.39 13.31
N ASP A 43 -1.18 1.38 12.53
CA ASP A 43 -0.25 2.43 12.97
C ASP A 43 -0.99 3.67 13.55
N GLY A 44 -2.33 3.59 13.64
CA GLY A 44 -3.21 4.69 14.05
C GLY A 44 -3.94 5.36 12.88
N PHE A 45 -3.49 5.13 11.66
CA PHE A 45 -4.11 5.61 10.43
C PHE A 45 -4.21 4.51 9.37
N TYR A 46 -3.12 3.81 9.12
CA TYR A 46 -3.04 2.75 8.12
C TYR A 46 -3.10 1.38 8.79
N ASN A 47 -3.79 0.44 8.16
CA ASN A 47 -3.96 -0.90 8.70
C ASN A 47 -3.24 -1.95 7.85
N ILE A 48 -2.85 -3.05 8.48
CA ILE A 48 -2.47 -4.29 7.82
C ILE A 48 -3.50 -5.35 8.20
N SER A 49 -4.20 -5.92 7.20
CA SER A 49 -5.06 -7.08 7.38
C SER A 49 -4.26 -8.34 7.05
N LEU A 50 -3.95 -9.12 8.05
CA LEU A 50 -3.26 -10.41 7.94
C LEU A 50 -4.30 -11.50 7.83
N LEU A 51 -4.45 -12.10 6.65
CA LEU A 51 -5.53 -13.02 6.32
C LEU A 51 -5.03 -14.44 6.25
N LYS A 52 -5.79 -15.37 6.81
CA LYS A 52 -5.61 -16.81 6.55
C LYS A 52 -6.00 -17.14 5.11
N PRO A 53 -5.27 -18.02 4.42
CA PRO A 53 -5.72 -18.54 3.15
C PRO A 53 -7.11 -19.17 3.30
N ARG A 54 -8.03 -18.80 2.44
CA ARG A 54 -9.35 -19.42 2.30
C ARG A 54 -9.28 -20.49 1.21
N ASP A 55 -10.15 -21.50 1.25
CA ASP A 55 -10.11 -22.68 0.40
C ASP A 55 -9.68 -22.41 -1.05
N GLY A 56 -8.49 -22.90 -1.37
CA GLY A 56 -8.01 -23.23 -2.72
C GLY A 56 -7.60 -22.09 -3.67
N ALA A 57 -7.70 -20.81 -3.31
CA ALA A 57 -7.56 -19.73 -4.28
C ALA A 57 -6.66 -18.55 -3.87
N ALA A 58 -6.32 -18.36 -2.61
CA ALA A 58 -5.54 -17.17 -2.20
C ALA A 58 -4.04 -17.43 -2.34
N GLU A 59 -3.38 -16.71 -3.24
CA GLU A 59 -1.93 -16.67 -3.31
C GLU A 59 -1.37 -15.99 -2.05
N LEU A 60 -0.31 -16.59 -1.46
CA LEU A 60 0.38 -16.00 -0.31
C LEU A 60 1.09 -14.70 -0.69
N GLY A 61 1.15 -13.78 0.25
CA GLY A 61 1.80 -12.50 0.11
C GLY A 61 0.85 -11.30 0.09
N ILE A 62 1.32 -10.14 -0.37
CA ILE A 62 0.52 -8.92 -0.47
C ILE A 62 -0.57 -9.13 -1.52
N SER A 63 -1.82 -9.02 -1.10
CA SER A 63 -2.99 -9.42 -1.90
C SER A 63 -3.72 -8.21 -2.51
N HIS A 64 -4.20 -7.31 -1.68
CA HIS A 64 -4.98 -6.16 -2.14
C HIS A 64 -4.78 -4.93 -1.25
N LEU A 65 -5.13 -3.78 -1.77
CA LEU A 65 -5.20 -2.53 -1.00
C LEU A 65 -6.66 -2.13 -0.75
N GLY A 66 -6.89 -1.39 0.32
CA GLY A 66 -8.20 -0.91 0.68
C GLY A 66 -8.28 0.60 0.76
N ILE A 67 -9.36 1.13 0.20
CA ILE A 67 -9.66 2.56 0.13
C ILE A 67 -10.97 2.82 0.88
N THR A 68 -10.96 3.78 1.81
CA THR A 68 -12.21 4.34 2.33
C THR A 68 -12.75 5.36 1.36
N ILE A 69 -14.05 5.35 1.17
CA ILE A 69 -14.79 6.23 0.27
C ILE A 69 -15.98 6.85 1.01
N ASP A 70 -16.35 8.07 0.64
CA ASP A 70 -17.51 8.73 1.24
C ASP A 70 -18.82 8.14 0.72
N ASN A 71 -18.87 7.78 -0.58
CA ASN A 71 -20.10 7.32 -1.23
C ASN A 71 -19.79 6.41 -2.41
N ILE A 72 -20.36 5.19 -2.40
CA ILE A 72 -20.18 4.23 -3.49
C ILE A 72 -20.78 4.72 -4.81
N GLY A 73 -21.91 5.43 -4.79
CA GLY A 73 -22.53 5.95 -6.00
C GLY A 73 -21.67 6.96 -6.76
N GLN A 74 -20.77 7.67 -6.09
CA GLN A 74 -19.79 8.53 -6.76
C GLN A 74 -18.73 7.70 -7.49
N ILE A 75 -18.27 6.61 -6.88
CA ILE A 75 -17.32 5.69 -7.51
C ILE A 75 -17.97 5.02 -8.74
N GLU A 76 -19.22 4.57 -8.61
CA GLU A 76 -19.99 4.00 -9.73
C GLU A 76 -20.11 4.98 -10.91
N ALA A 77 -20.42 6.26 -10.62
CA ALA A 77 -20.49 7.28 -11.65
C ALA A 77 -19.16 7.51 -12.36
N ARG A 78 -18.07 7.64 -11.59
CA ARG A 78 -16.71 7.82 -12.12
C ARG A 78 -16.24 6.61 -12.92
N LEU A 79 -16.51 5.38 -12.48
CA LEU A 79 -16.21 4.15 -13.22
C LEU A 79 -16.96 4.11 -14.53
N ARG A 80 -18.26 4.46 -14.55
CA ARG A 80 -19.07 4.49 -15.77
C ARG A 80 -18.51 5.44 -16.81
N ASP A 81 -17.99 6.58 -16.37
CA ASP A 81 -17.44 7.61 -17.25
C ASP A 81 -16.03 7.26 -17.73
N PHE A 82 -15.19 6.69 -16.87
CA PHE A 82 -13.78 6.47 -17.16
C PHE A 82 -13.42 5.01 -17.50
N ALA A 83 -13.98 4.05 -16.78
CA ALA A 83 -13.66 2.62 -16.91
C ALA A 83 -14.95 1.77 -16.99
N PRO A 84 -15.80 1.94 -18.02
CA PRO A 84 -17.15 1.36 -18.09
C PRO A 84 -17.19 -0.18 -18.15
N LYS A 85 -16.06 -0.83 -18.29
CA LYS A 85 -15.93 -2.30 -18.26
C LYS A 85 -15.57 -2.85 -16.89
N THR A 86 -15.29 -1.98 -15.93
CA THR A 86 -14.94 -2.37 -14.57
C THR A 86 -16.21 -2.45 -13.74
N ASP A 87 -16.49 -3.63 -13.22
CA ASP A 87 -17.64 -3.88 -12.36
C ASP A 87 -17.25 -3.69 -10.87
N ILE A 88 -18.19 -3.13 -10.11
CA ILE A 88 -18.13 -3.16 -8.64
C ILE A 88 -18.76 -4.47 -8.17
N ARG A 89 -18.07 -5.16 -7.28
CA ARG A 89 -18.58 -6.36 -6.60
C ARG A 89 -18.86 -6.03 -5.15
N GLU A 90 -19.97 -6.52 -4.65
CA GLU A 90 -20.24 -6.50 -3.21
C GLU A 90 -19.40 -7.57 -2.51
N GLU A 91 -18.88 -7.23 -1.34
CA GLU A 91 -18.07 -8.09 -0.48
C GLU A 91 -18.71 -8.16 0.91
N GLU A 92 -18.29 -9.10 1.75
CA GLU A 92 -18.85 -9.25 3.09
C GLU A 92 -18.55 -8.07 4.02
N GLY A 93 -17.52 -7.27 3.69
CA GLY A 93 -17.12 -6.11 4.49
C GLY A 93 -16.52 -6.47 5.85
N GLY A 94 -16.34 -5.46 6.70
CA GLY A 94 -15.92 -5.62 8.10
C GLY A 94 -14.50 -5.16 8.40
N LEU A 95 -13.91 -5.68 9.48
CA LEU A 95 -12.60 -5.23 9.97
C LEU A 95 -11.44 -5.57 9.01
N PHE A 96 -11.59 -6.62 8.23
CA PHE A 96 -10.51 -7.20 7.43
C PHE A 96 -10.65 -6.93 5.92
N HIS A 97 -11.84 -6.53 5.48
CA HIS A 97 -12.20 -6.36 4.07
C HIS A 97 -13.06 -5.12 3.86
N GLY A 98 -13.03 -4.56 2.66
CA GLY A 98 -13.98 -3.55 2.23
C GLY A 98 -15.36 -4.13 1.96
N ASP A 99 -16.38 -3.26 1.89
CA ASP A 99 -17.76 -3.61 1.57
C ASP A 99 -17.95 -3.92 0.08
N TYR A 100 -17.02 -3.44 -0.74
CA TYR A 100 -17.01 -3.60 -2.20
C TYR A 100 -15.59 -3.86 -2.70
N SER A 101 -15.49 -4.36 -3.94
CA SER A 101 -14.21 -4.45 -4.65
C SER A 101 -14.34 -4.01 -6.10
N VAL A 102 -13.24 -3.49 -6.64
CA VAL A 102 -13.02 -3.20 -8.05
C VAL A 102 -11.65 -3.72 -8.45
N THR A 103 -11.39 -3.83 -9.75
CA THR A 103 -10.04 -4.11 -10.26
C THR A 103 -9.50 -2.91 -11.00
N ASP A 104 -8.21 -2.64 -10.85
CA ASP A 104 -7.51 -1.70 -11.72
C ASP A 104 -7.38 -2.25 -13.15
N PRO A 105 -6.87 -1.48 -14.12
CA PRO A 105 -6.75 -1.93 -15.50
C PRO A 105 -5.93 -3.22 -15.71
N TYR A 106 -5.10 -3.60 -14.75
CA TYR A 106 -4.28 -4.81 -14.79
C TYR A 106 -4.73 -5.92 -13.82
N GLY A 107 -5.95 -5.79 -13.29
CA GLY A 107 -6.57 -6.82 -12.46
C GLY A 107 -6.17 -6.79 -10.99
N GLN A 108 -5.41 -5.77 -10.54
CA GLN A 108 -5.13 -5.60 -9.12
C GLN A 108 -6.42 -5.26 -8.37
N VAL A 109 -6.74 -6.07 -7.37
CA VAL A 109 -7.94 -5.85 -6.54
C VAL A 109 -7.74 -4.63 -5.63
N VAL A 110 -8.74 -3.76 -5.63
CA VAL A 110 -8.90 -2.63 -4.72
C VAL A 110 -10.22 -2.79 -4.01
N THR A 111 -10.19 -2.93 -2.69
CA THR A 111 -11.41 -3.01 -1.88
C THR A 111 -11.82 -1.64 -1.41
N LEU A 112 -13.12 -1.42 -1.29
CA LEU A 112 -13.71 -0.12 -0.95
C LEU A 112 -14.56 -0.26 0.30
N SER A 113 -14.50 0.72 1.21
CA SER A 113 -15.37 0.75 2.37
C SER A 113 -15.93 2.14 2.62
N THR A 114 -17.22 2.19 2.94
CA THR A 114 -17.87 3.43 3.42
C THR A 114 -17.66 3.62 4.93
N HIS A 115 -17.12 2.63 5.61
CA HIS A 115 -16.79 2.70 7.02
C HIS A 115 -15.30 3.01 7.20
N GLN A 116 -14.97 3.91 8.11
CA GLN A 116 -13.59 4.07 8.54
C GLN A 116 -13.20 2.76 9.23
N PHE A 117 -12.29 2.00 8.63
CA PHE A 117 -11.73 0.77 9.21
C PHE A 117 -11.25 1.04 10.63
N HIS A 118 -12.10 0.96 11.57
CA HIS A 118 -12.04 1.19 13.03
C HIS A 118 -10.74 1.76 13.63
N ALA A 119 -9.89 2.37 12.81
CA ALA A 119 -8.80 3.18 13.34
C ALA A 119 -9.46 4.47 13.87
N PRO A 120 -9.62 4.63 15.19
CA PRO A 120 -9.94 5.94 15.71
C PRO A 120 -8.91 6.90 15.11
N LYS A 121 -9.29 8.17 14.87
CA LYS A 121 -8.33 9.25 14.57
C LYS A 121 -7.41 9.40 15.78
N VAL A 122 -6.45 8.49 15.89
CA VAL A 122 -5.38 8.52 16.87
C VAL A 122 -4.24 9.21 16.17
N GLU A 123 -3.50 10.00 16.92
CA GLU A 123 -2.26 10.58 16.46
C GLU A 123 -1.39 9.49 15.82
N ARG A 124 -0.99 9.74 14.58
CA ARG A 124 -0.20 8.79 13.79
C ARG A 124 1.14 8.57 14.47
N THR A 125 1.47 7.34 14.77
CA THR A 125 2.74 6.98 15.39
C THR A 125 3.77 6.61 14.33
N PHE A 126 5.05 6.73 14.67
CA PHE A 126 6.15 6.24 13.86
C PHE A 126 6.71 4.94 14.45
N PRO A 127 7.10 3.97 13.65
CA PRO A 127 7.03 3.91 12.17
C PRO A 127 5.59 3.97 11.63
N CYS A 128 5.41 4.53 10.42
CA CYS A 128 4.11 4.57 9.79
C CYS A 128 4.19 4.25 8.28
N ILE A 129 3.15 3.64 7.73
CA ILE A 129 3.08 3.32 6.30
C ILE A 129 2.76 4.59 5.50
N ARG A 130 3.56 4.87 4.46
CA ARG A 130 3.41 6.07 3.63
C ARG A 130 3.18 5.75 2.15
N HIS A 131 3.50 4.55 1.70
CA HIS A 131 3.17 4.15 0.34
C HIS A 131 2.92 2.65 0.21
N VAL A 132 2.21 2.30 -0.84
CA VAL A 132 2.10 0.95 -1.40
C VAL A 132 2.61 1.00 -2.82
N ALA A 133 3.34 0.01 -3.27
CA ALA A 133 3.85 -0.06 -4.62
C ALA A 133 3.15 -1.13 -5.45
N VAL A 134 2.81 -0.80 -6.69
CA VAL A 134 2.29 -1.72 -7.69
C VAL A 134 3.22 -1.76 -8.90
N CYS A 135 3.46 -2.93 -9.47
CA CYS A 135 4.18 -3.12 -10.73
C CYS A 135 3.19 -3.39 -11.85
N VAL A 136 3.25 -2.62 -12.93
CA VAL A 136 2.30 -2.71 -14.03
C VAL A 136 2.96 -2.44 -15.38
N PRO A 137 2.47 -3.00 -16.49
CA PRO A 137 3.01 -2.76 -17.82
C PRO A 137 2.92 -1.30 -18.27
N ASN A 138 1.81 -0.62 -17.97
CA ASN A 138 1.58 0.79 -18.30
C ASN A 138 1.14 1.57 -17.05
N ASN A 139 2.08 2.28 -16.46
CA ASN A 139 1.83 3.02 -15.23
C ASN A 139 1.06 4.34 -15.43
N ASP A 140 1.01 4.87 -16.65
CA ASP A 140 0.18 6.04 -16.95
C ASP A 140 -1.32 5.67 -16.90
N GLU A 141 -1.69 4.53 -17.44
CA GLU A 141 -3.06 4.03 -17.40
C GLU A 141 -3.57 3.76 -15.99
N VAL A 142 -2.70 3.20 -15.14
CA VAL A 142 -3.03 2.97 -13.73
C VAL A 142 -3.09 4.27 -12.94
N LEU A 143 -2.17 5.22 -13.21
CA LEU A 143 -2.27 6.56 -12.63
C LEU A 143 -3.61 7.21 -12.95
N ASP A 144 -3.99 7.20 -14.24
CA ASP A 144 -5.26 7.79 -14.71
C ASP A 144 -6.46 7.13 -14.03
N PHE A 145 -6.42 5.81 -13.81
CA PHE A 145 -7.44 5.09 -13.06
C PHE A 145 -7.57 5.61 -11.63
N TYR A 146 -6.47 5.67 -10.86
CA TYR A 146 -6.51 6.15 -9.48
C TYR A 146 -6.93 7.62 -9.38
N VAL A 147 -6.50 8.45 -10.32
CA VAL A 147 -6.86 9.88 -10.36
C VAL A 147 -8.34 10.06 -10.70
N ASN A 148 -8.84 9.41 -11.75
CA ASN A 148 -10.20 9.66 -12.23
C ASN A 148 -11.27 8.92 -11.41
N VAL A 149 -10.97 7.72 -10.92
CA VAL A 149 -11.94 6.92 -10.15
C VAL A 149 -11.95 7.34 -8.67
N PHE A 150 -10.78 7.47 -8.04
CA PHE A 150 -10.70 7.75 -6.60
C PHE A 150 -10.44 9.22 -6.26
N GLY A 151 -10.19 10.07 -7.26
CA GLY A 151 -9.89 11.50 -7.05
C GLY A 151 -8.51 11.74 -6.44
N PHE A 152 -7.60 10.78 -6.55
CA PHE A 152 -6.21 10.96 -6.11
C PHE A 152 -5.49 11.97 -6.99
N ARG A 153 -4.38 12.49 -6.52
CA ARG A 153 -3.55 13.44 -7.26
C ARG A 153 -2.20 12.84 -7.59
N GLU A 154 -1.70 13.14 -8.79
CA GLU A 154 -0.31 12.83 -9.09
C GLU A 154 0.61 13.67 -8.22
N SER A 155 1.48 13.05 -7.43
CA SER A 155 2.38 13.77 -6.54
C SER A 155 3.52 14.45 -7.29
N THR A 156 4.08 15.53 -6.71
CA THR A 156 5.23 16.25 -7.27
C THR A 156 6.52 15.42 -7.29
N THR A 157 6.58 14.37 -6.46
CA THR A 157 7.67 13.39 -6.47
C THR A 157 7.81 12.71 -7.83
N SER A 158 6.70 12.45 -8.53
CA SER A 158 6.71 11.97 -9.91
C SER A 158 7.50 12.88 -10.85
N LYS A 159 7.36 14.21 -10.71
CA LYS A 159 8.05 15.19 -11.56
C LYS A 159 9.56 15.16 -11.35
N LYS A 160 10.03 15.04 -10.11
CA LYS A 160 11.46 14.91 -9.78
C LYS A 160 12.05 13.61 -10.36
N ILE A 161 11.30 12.51 -10.26
CA ILE A 161 11.72 11.19 -10.76
C ILE A 161 11.75 11.17 -12.29
N ARG A 162 10.81 11.83 -12.97
CA ARG A 162 10.83 12.01 -14.44
C ARG A 162 12.10 12.73 -14.90
N ALA A 163 12.52 13.77 -14.20
CA ALA A 163 13.75 14.51 -14.51
C ALA A 163 15.01 13.64 -14.42
N GLN A 164 14.95 12.51 -13.72
CA GLN A 164 16.04 11.53 -13.60
C GLN A 164 15.89 10.33 -14.58
N ASN A 165 15.03 10.43 -15.61
CA ASN A 165 14.69 9.34 -16.55
C ASN A 165 14.08 8.09 -15.90
N ARG A 166 13.58 8.19 -14.69
CA ARG A 166 12.83 7.13 -14.01
C ARG A 166 11.36 7.45 -14.08
N VAL A 167 10.58 6.49 -14.55
CA VAL A 167 9.16 6.71 -14.87
C VAL A 167 8.27 6.04 -13.82
N VAL A 168 8.57 6.24 -12.53
CA VAL A 168 7.63 5.88 -11.47
C VAL A 168 6.57 6.97 -11.38
N ARG A 169 5.31 6.58 -11.34
CA ARG A 169 4.17 7.49 -11.08
C ARG A 169 3.73 7.35 -9.63
N TRP A 170 3.12 8.39 -9.11
CA TRP A 170 2.64 8.40 -7.74
C TRP A 170 1.24 9.00 -7.70
N ALA A 171 0.24 8.19 -7.41
CA ALA A 171 -1.11 8.63 -7.11
C ALA A 171 -1.30 8.68 -5.59
N ALA A 172 -1.70 9.79 -5.04
CA ALA A 172 -1.74 9.95 -3.60
C ALA A 172 -3.01 10.65 -3.11
N ASP A 173 -3.40 10.32 -1.88
CA ASP A 173 -4.60 10.83 -1.20
C ASP A 173 -4.31 11.97 -0.22
N GLY A 174 -3.06 12.42 -0.12
CA GLY A 174 -2.62 13.43 0.84
C GLY A 174 -1.94 12.87 2.08
N GLU A 175 -2.11 11.60 2.38
CA GLU A 175 -1.52 10.91 3.54
C GLU A 175 -0.67 9.70 3.12
N THR A 176 -1.12 9.00 2.10
CA THR A 176 -0.49 7.78 1.57
C THR A 176 -0.48 7.84 0.05
N ALA A 177 0.45 7.17 -0.60
CA ALA A 177 0.53 7.12 -2.04
C ALA A 177 0.60 5.69 -2.58
N VAL A 178 0.07 5.49 -3.79
CA VAL A 178 0.36 4.34 -4.63
C VAL A 178 1.55 4.68 -5.53
N ALA A 179 2.67 4.00 -5.32
CA ALA A 179 3.83 4.06 -6.19
C ALA A 179 3.62 3.10 -7.37
N ILE A 180 3.46 3.63 -8.56
CA ILE A 180 3.12 2.86 -9.77
C ILE A 180 4.39 2.67 -10.57
N LEU A 181 4.96 1.47 -10.49
CA LEU A 181 6.24 1.08 -11.07
C LEU A 181 6.02 0.50 -12.47
N PRO A 182 6.78 0.93 -13.49
CA PRO A 182 6.71 0.29 -14.79
C PRO A 182 7.43 -1.07 -14.76
N ASP A 183 6.94 -2.03 -15.54
CA ASP A 183 7.45 -3.41 -15.60
C ASP A 183 8.97 -3.51 -15.86
N ARG A 184 9.54 -2.56 -16.59
CA ARG A 184 10.99 -2.52 -16.83
C ARG A 184 11.86 -2.26 -15.59
N GLU A 185 11.32 -1.62 -14.54
CA GLU A 185 12.02 -1.42 -13.26
C GLU A 185 12.10 -2.73 -12.46
N ARG A 186 11.22 -3.66 -12.74
CA ARG A 186 11.21 -5.01 -12.20
C ARG A 186 12.48 -5.79 -12.57
N ARG A 187 13.06 -5.56 -13.74
CA ARG A 187 14.30 -6.23 -14.19
C ARG A 187 15.54 -5.79 -13.42
N ASP A 188 15.50 -4.60 -12.81
CA ASP A 188 16.57 -4.07 -11.96
C ASP A 188 16.44 -4.46 -10.48
N MET A 189 15.31 -5.03 -10.09
CA MET A 189 15.12 -5.60 -8.76
C MET A 189 15.62 -7.05 -8.81
N ASN A 190 16.41 -7.46 -7.81
CA ASN A 190 16.90 -8.85 -7.73
C ASN A 190 15.75 -9.82 -8.02
N GLU A 191 15.97 -10.81 -8.88
CA GLU A 191 15.00 -11.79 -9.37
C GLU A 191 14.22 -12.56 -8.28
N ARG A 192 14.55 -12.32 -7.00
CA ARG A 192 13.87 -12.87 -5.83
C ARG A 192 12.70 -12.01 -5.35
N GLU A 193 12.54 -10.79 -5.85
CA GLU A 193 11.50 -9.86 -5.44
C GLU A 193 10.33 -9.96 -6.42
N SER A 194 9.34 -10.73 -6.04
CA SER A 194 8.05 -10.98 -6.70
C SER A 194 8.00 -10.84 -8.23
N PRO A 195 7.86 -11.91 -8.98
CA PRO A 195 7.81 -11.88 -10.45
C PRO A 195 6.44 -11.47 -11.03
N ARG A 196 5.52 -10.93 -10.22
CA ARG A 196 4.12 -10.72 -10.61
C ARG A 196 3.78 -9.26 -10.84
N ASP A 197 2.88 -9.00 -11.79
CA ASP A 197 2.16 -7.74 -11.88
C ASP A 197 1.26 -7.59 -10.65
N GLY A 198 1.00 -6.36 -10.22
CA GLY A 198 0.20 -6.07 -9.04
C GLY A 198 1.01 -5.56 -7.85
N LEU A 199 0.46 -5.75 -6.65
CA LEU A 199 1.09 -5.27 -5.41
C LEU A 199 2.46 -5.92 -5.19
N ASN A 200 3.47 -5.05 -4.97
CA ASN A 200 4.86 -5.45 -4.90
C ASN A 200 5.44 -5.27 -3.49
N HIS A 201 5.28 -4.11 -2.91
CA HIS A 201 5.78 -3.79 -1.56
C HIS A 201 5.02 -2.61 -0.96
N PHE A 202 5.30 -2.34 0.30
CA PHE A 202 4.85 -1.12 0.99
C PHE A 202 6.03 -0.46 1.70
N GLY A 203 5.87 0.81 2.07
CA GLY A 203 6.99 1.57 2.59
C GLY A 203 6.68 2.28 3.91
N TRP A 204 7.64 2.15 4.82
CA TRP A 204 7.62 2.72 6.16
C TRP A 204 8.44 4.00 6.23
N LEU A 205 7.88 5.01 6.85
CA LEU A 205 8.59 6.20 7.29
C LEU A 205 8.94 6.05 8.77
N VAL A 206 10.21 6.30 9.09
CA VAL A 206 10.74 6.31 10.45
C VAL A 206 11.32 7.68 10.78
N THR A 207 11.42 8.01 12.06
CA THR A 207 11.99 9.30 12.52
C THR A 207 13.47 9.21 12.82
N ASP A 208 13.98 8.02 13.18
CA ASP A 208 15.36 7.72 13.47
C ASP A 208 15.74 6.38 12.84
N ILE A 209 16.42 6.46 11.70
CA ILE A 209 16.75 5.28 10.90
C ILE A 209 17.77 4.38 11.61
N GLU A 210 18.76 4.94 12.29
CA GLU A 210 19.80 4.16 12.95
C GLU A 210 19.23 3.39 14.13
N HIS A 211 18.41 4.05 14.95
CA HIS A 211 17.73 3.40 16.07
C HIS A 211 16.81 2.29 15.56
N PHE A 212 16.05 2.57 14.49
CA PHE A 212 15.12 1.60 13.91
C PHE A 212 15.85 0.36 13.38
N LEU A 213 16.93 0.54 12.61
CA LEU A 213 17.71 -0.57 12.05
C LEU A 213 18.31 -1.47 13.14
N ASN A 214 18.79 -0.88 14.22
CA ASN A 214 19.34 -1.61 15.37
C ASN A 214 18.29 -2.41 16.15
N SER A 215 17.00 -2.09 16.00
CA SER A 215 15.91 -2.82 16.63
C SER A 215 15.47 -4.07 15.85
N LEU A 216 15.78 -4.12 14.56
CA LEU A 216 15.32 -5.19 13.66
C LEU A 216 16.15 -6.49 13.80
N PRO A 217 15.57 -7.65 13.49
CA PRO A 217 16.32 -8.90 13.43
C PRO A 217 17.47 -8.83 12.42
N GLU A 218 18.59 -9.46 12.75
CA GLU A 218 19.73 -9.52 11.84
C GLU A 218 19.35 -10.14 10.49
N GLY A 219 19.78 -9.52 9.40
CA GLY A 219 19.58 -9.99 8.03
C GLY A 219 18.17 -9.77 7.44
N CYS A 220 17.23 -9.17 8.19
CA CYS A 220 15.89 -8.88 7.62
C CYS A 220 15.85 -7.63 6.75
N ILE A 221 16.87 -6.77 6.80
CA ILE A 221 16.94 -5.50 6.07
C ILE A 221 18.33 -5.27 5.48
N SER A 222 18.39 -4.61 4.33
CA SER A 222 19.64 -4.25 3.65
C SER A 222 19.57 -2.84 3.08
N GLN A 223 20.72 -2.17 3.02
CA GLN A 223 20.83 -0.87 2.38
C GLN A 223 20.64 -1.01 0.87
N ARG A 224 19.83 -0.13 0.30
CA ARG A 224 19.62 -0.06 -1.15
C ARG A 224 20.77 0.71 -1.81
N PRO A 225 21.08 0.42 -3.08
CA PRO A 225 22.07 1.22 -3.82
C PRO A 225 21.71 2.71 -3.81
N SER A 226 22.72 3.57 -3.65
CA SER A 226 22.54 5.03 -3.68
C SER A 226 21.97 5.58 -4.99
N SER A 227 21.98 4.77 -6.05
CA SER A 227 21.31 5.08 -7.33
C SER A 227 19.79 5.00 -7.26
N ARG A 228 19.22 4.42 -6.18
CA ARG A 228 17.78 4.39 -5.97
C ARG A 228 17.32 5.70 -5.31
N PRO A 229 16.41 6.46 -5.94
CA PRO A 229 16.00 7.78 -5.44
C PRO A 229 15.05 7.72 -4.24
N MET A 230 14.44 6.57 -4.00
CA MET A 230 13.38 6.37 -3.02
C MET A 230 13.79 5.23 -2.09
N ALA A 231 13.56 5.42 -0.81
CA ALA A 231 13.90 4.51 0.28
C ALA A 231 15.39 4.13 0.39
N GLU A 232 15.93 4.30 1.55
CA GLU A 232 17.32 3.97 1.85
C GLU A 232 17.53 2.47 2.07
N TYR A 233 16.49 1.76 2.54
CA TYR A 233 16.57 0.35 2.92
C TYR A 233 15.41 -0.46 2.35
N ARG A 234 15.69 -1.74 2.10
CA ARG A 234 14.72 -2.78 1.72
C ARG A 234 14.81 -3.92 2.72
N GLY A 235 13.67 -4.30 3.31
CA GLY A 235 13.54 -5.43 4.20
C GLY A 235 12.50 -6.44 3.72
N PHE A 236 12.45 -7.55 4.46
CA PHE A 236 11.46 -8.60 4.26
C PHE A 236 10.90 -9.02 5.60
N ASP A 237 9.59 -9.19 5.67
CA ASP A 237 8.93 -9.79 6.83
C ASP A 237 9.19 -11.31 6.91
N PRO A 238 8.71 -12.02 7.95
CA PRO A 238 8.90 -13.46 8.09
C PRO A 238 8.38 -14.30 6.91
N ASP A 239 7.35 -13.84 6.20
CA ASP A 239 6.80 -14.51 5.01
C ASP A 239 7.42 -14.01 3.70
N ARG A 240 8.50 -13.21 3.81
CA ARG A 240 9.23 -12.64 2.66
C ARG A 240 8.47 -11.59 1.88
N ASN A 241 7.45 -10.96 2.46
CA ASN A 241 6.85 -9.78 1.85
C ASN A 241 7.84 -8.61 1.92
N PRO A 242 8.15 -7.96 0.80
CA PRO A 242 9.11 -6.88 0.79
C PRO A 242 8.51 -5.59 1.34
N PHE A 243 9.32 -4.85 2.11
CA PHE A 243 9.00 -3.50 2.56
C PHE A 243 10.19 -2.56 2.41
N ASP A 244 9.90 -1.30 2.13
CA ASP A 244 10.90 -0.22 2.13
C ASP A 244 10.91 0.50 3.46
N VAL A 245 12.07 1.04 3.86
CA VAL A 245 12.22 1.91 5.02
C VAL A 245 12.97 3.17 4.63
N SER A 246 12.45 4.32 5.06
CA SER A 246 13.08 5.62 4.87
C SER A 246 12.86 6.50 6.11
N GLN A 247 13.85 7.30 6.45
CA GLN A 247 13.71 8.37 7.43
C GLN A 247 13.30 9.66 6.75
N ASP A 248 13.71 9.87 5.52
CA ASP A 248 13.63 11.15 4.86
C ASP A 248 13.02 11.03 3.45
N LYS A 249 12.64 12.11 2.90
CA LYS A 249 12.50 12.58 1.50
C LYS A 249 11.99 11.64 0.40
N GLY A 250 12.14 10.33 0.52
CA GLY A 250 11.63 9.37 -0.45
C GLY A 250 10.10 9.28 -0.45
N TYR A 251 9.47 9.66 0.65
CA TYR A 251 8.01 9.57 0.88
C TYR A 251 7.37 10.94 1.10
N GLU A 252 8.06 12.03 0.77
CA GLU A 252 7.44 13.34 0.74
C GLU A 252 6.27 13.31 -0.23
N ILE A 253 5.12 13.00 0.31
CA ILE A 253 3.85 13.40 -0.26
C ILE A 253 3.80 14.88 0.04
N ASP A 254 4.09 15.71 -0.96
CA ASP A 254 4.16 17.15 -0.77
C ASP A 254 2.72 17.70 -0.70
N VAL A 255 2.09 17.49 0.45
CA VAL A 255 0.69 17.86 0.69
C VAL A 255 0.51 19.37 0.59
N ASP A 256 1.50 20.14 1.03
CA ASP A 256 1.43 21.60 1.03
C ASP A 256 1.39 22.18 -0.40
N ARG A 257 1.98 21.47 -1.36
CA ARG A 257 1.94 21.87 -2.78
C ARG A 257 0.68 21.43 -3.51
N TRP A 258 -0.13 20.56 -2.93
CA TRP A 258 -1.37 20.11 -3.54
C TRP A 258 -2.54 21.05 -3.32
N VAL A 259 -2.48 21.82 -2.24
CA VAL A 259 -3.53 22.78 -1.89
C VAL A 259 -3.46 24.02 -2.77
N HIS A 260 -2.34 24.27 -3.42
CA HIS A 260 -2.05 25.52 -4.14
C HIS A 260 -1.66 25.32 -5.62
N GLY A 261 -1.80 24.14 -6.17
CA GLY A 261 -1.47 23.80 -7.57
C GLY A 261 -2.70 23.63 -8.46
#